data_d72f89372935af343dbf54d623a4d129
#
_entry.id   d72f89372935af343dbf54d623a4d129
#
_cell.length_a   1.000
_cell.length_b   1.000
_cell.length_c   1.000
_cell.angle_alpha   90.00
_cell.angle_beta   90.00
_cell.angle_gamma   90.00
#
_symmetry.space_group_name_H-M   'P 1'
#
loop_
_entity.id
_entity.type
_entity.pdbx_description
1 polymer ?
#
loop_
_entity_poly.entity_id
_entity_poly.type
_entity_poly.pdbx_seq_one_letter_code
_entity_poly.pdbx_strand_id
1 'polypeptide(L)'
;KKLCAADKLETLTESEILQFIYAPGFSTADKVSEVSGRGVGMDAVLTAISKLRGQIDLINRQGLGATVIIRLPLTTAILSALVCRIENYVFAIPLEIINDTLVIDEKNIITNNDNQKYLYHDNKLIKYLELKDKFEFEYNIKNNQYALNFASKVNIKKDKAAIIIKFANRVTAIVVDEIIELENIVLKPTFKFLELPEFIIGFTILGQGAPVIVIDPRKNIELFF
;
A
#
# COMPACT_ATOMS: atom_id res chain seq x y z
N LYS A 1 -12.86 27.82 15.42
CA LYS A 1 -12.33 27.31 14.14
C LYS A 1 -13.54 26.80 13.35
N LYS A 2 -13.71 27.25 12.11
CA LYS A 2 -14.86 26.88 11.25
C LYS A 2 -14.70 25.44 10.74
N LEU A 3 -14.82 24.43 11.60
CA LEU A 3 -14.74 23.01 11.25
C LEU A 3 -16.11 22.46 10.80
N CYS A 4 -17.18 23.13 11.17
CA CYS A 4 -18.55 22.80 10.78
C CYS A 4 -19.36 24.09 10.63
N ALA A 5 -20.37 24.07 9.75
CA ALA A 5 -21.35 25.15 9.65
C ALA A 5 -22.25 25.18 10.88
N ALA A 6 -22.63 26.37 11.36
CA ALA A 6 -23.35 26.53 12.62
C ALA A 6 -24.74 25.82 12.63
N ASP A 7 -25.37 25.75 11.48
CA ASP A 7 -26.68 25.08 11.27
C ASP A 7 -26.61 23.54 11.38
N LYS A 8 -25.41 22.96 11.20
CA LYS A 8 -25.20 21.52 11.33
C LYS A 8 -24.84 21.07 12.75
N LEU A 9 -24.39 21.98 13.62
CA LEU A 9 -23.96 21.65 14.99
C LEU A 9 -25.08 21.06 15.85
N GLU A 10 -26.33 21.53 15.64
CA GLU A 10 -27.49 21.05 16.40
C GLU A 10 -27.97 19.64 15.98
N THR A 11 -27.52 19.15 14.82
CA THR A 11 -27.91 17.84 14.29
C THR A 11 -26.85 16.76 14.48
N LEU A 12 -25.65 17.14 14.94
CA LEU A 12 -24.55 16.20 15.15
C LEU A 12 -24.75 15.37 16.41
N THR A 13 -24.48 14.09 16.31
CA THR A 13 -24.40 13.20 17.48
C THR A 13 -23.14 13.50 18.30
N GLU A 14 -23.14 13.14 19.58
CA GLU A 14 -21.98 13.30 20.46
C GLU A 14 -20.73 12.62 19.88
N SER A 15 -20.88 11.46 19.25
CA SER A 15 -19.80 10.73 18.57
C SER A 15 -19.20 11.53 17.40
N GLU A 16 -20.02 12.19 16.61
CA GLU A 16 -19.56 13.02 15.49
C GLU A 16 -18.85 14.29 15.98
N ILE A 17 -19.33 14.87 17.08
CA ILE A 17 -18.67 16.03 17.72
C ILE A 17 -17.28 15.63 18.23
N LEU A 18 -17.15 14.46 18.84
CA LEU A 18 -15.87 13.96 19.34
C LEU A 18 -14.84 13.70 18.23
N GLN A 19 -15.29 13.38 17.01
CA GLN A 19 -14.38 13.20 15.87
C GLN A 19 -13.62 14.48 15.48
N PHE A 20 -14.15 15.68 15.77
CA PHE A 20 -13.41 16.93 15.50
C PHE A 20 -12.11 17.06 16.28
N ILE A 21 -11.94 16.33 17.38
CA ILE A 21 -10.68 16.28 18.14
C ILE A 21 -9.51 15.79 17.30
N TYR A 22 -9.79 14.94 16.31
CA TYR A 22 -8.79 14.39 15.39
C TYR A 22 -8.50 15.27 14.17
N ALA A 23 -9.22 16.40 14.03
CA ALA A 23 -8.99 17.33 12.93
C ALA A 23 -7.61 17.99 13.05
N PRO A 24 -6.83 18.09 11.96
CA PRO A 24 -5.51 18.70 11.97
C PRO A 24 -5.54 20.12 12.57
N GLY A 25 -4.65 20.38 13.52
CA GLY A 25 -4.56 21.67 14.20
C GLY A 25 -5.73 21.99 15.14
N PHE A 26 -6.55 21.00 15.50
CA PHE A 26 -7.56 21.19 16.55
C PHE A 26 -6.87 21.25 17.92
N SER A 27 -7.07 22.33 18.66
CA SER A 27 -6.64 22.51 20.04
C SER A 27 -7.60 23.46 20.74
N THR A 28 -7.94 23.16 21.97
CA THR A 28 -8.72 24.05 22.85
C THR A 28 -7.84 24.96 23.71
N ALA A 29 -6.51 24.78 23.63
CA ALA A 29 -5.57 25.64 24.37
C ALA A 29 -5.31 26.94 23.62
N ASP A 30 -5.45 28.08 24.32
CA ASP A 30 -5.17 29.43 23.81
C ASP A 30 -3.67 29.73 23.69
N LYS A 31 -2.82 28.97 24.37
CA LYS A 31 -1.35 29.08 24.30
C LYS A 31 -0.73 27.70 24.27
N VAL A 32 0.26 27.51 23.39
CA VAL A 32 1.14 26.35 23.40
C VAL A 32 1.91 26.39 24.73
N SER A 33 1.57 25.51 25.66
CA SER A 33 2.32 25.39 26.91
C SER A 33 3.71 24.79 26.61
N GLU A 34 4.74 25.33 27.26
CA GLU A 34 6.14 24.87 27.14
C GLU A 34 6.32 23.36 27.44
N VAL A 35 5.39 22.76 28.17
CA VAL A 35 5.40 21.34 28.54
C VAL A 35 4.98 20.43 27.34
N SER A 36 4.22 20.96 26.37
CA SER A 36 3.78 20.28 25.15
C SER A 36 4.62 20.70 23.93
N GLY A 37 5.91 20.80 24.07
CA GLY A 37 6.92 21.43 23.20
C GLY A 37 6.94 21.10 21.72
N ARG A 38 5.90 20.50 21.15
CA ARG A 38 5.79 20.21 19.70
C ARG A 38 4.41 20.42 19.09
N GLY A 39 3.41 20.93 19.83
CA GLY A 39 2.07 21.13 19.25
C GLY A 39 1.44 19.85 18.67
N VAL A 40 1.75 18.70 19.24
CA VAL A 40 1.26 17.41 18.77
C VAL A 40 -0.17 17.24 19.28
N GLY A 41 -1.13 17.36 18.38
CA GLY A 41 -2.56 17.14 18.67
C GLY A 41 -2.96 15.66 18.56
N MET A 42 -4.25 15.40 18.80
CA MET A 42 -4.82 14.05 18.66
C MET A 42 -4.78 13.53 17.22
N ASP A 43 -4.62 14.40 16.23
CA ASP A 43 -4.36 14.06 14.82
C ASP A 43 -3.07 13.26 14.64
N ALA A 44 -2.01 13.61 15.35
CA ALA A 44 -0.76 12.86 15.33
C ALA A 44 -0.91 11.48 16.00
N VAL A 45 -1.68 11.39 17.07
CA VAL A 45 -1.99 10.12 17.74
C VAL A 45 -2.78 9.21 16.81
N LEU A 46 -3.85 9.75 16.18
CA LEU A 46 -4.62 9.00 15.18
C LEU A 46 -3.74 8.50 14.04
N THR A 47 -2.85 9.36 13.53
CA THR A 47 -1.91 9.00 12.47
C THR A 47 -0.96 7.87 12.90
N ALA A 48 -0.45 7.92 14.13
CA ALA A 48 0.44 6.90 14.66
C ALA A 48 -0.28 5.55 14.82
N ILE A 49 -1.50 5.56 15.35
CA ILE A 49 -2.33 4.35 15.54
C ILE A 49 -2.75 3.76 14.19
N SER A 50 -3.13 4.60 13.22
CA SER A 50 -3.47 4.16 11.86
C SER A 50 -2.29 3.50 11.14
N LYS A 51 -1.06 3.99 11.35
CA LYS A 51 0.16 3.35 10.83
C LYS A 51 0.37 1.95 11.41
N LEU A 52 -0.09 1.72 12.62
CA LEU A 52 -0.07 0.43 13.30
C LEU A 52 -1.32 -0.41 12.95
N ARG A 53 -2.17 0.02 12.01
CA ARG A 53 -3.46 -0.59 11.67
C ARG A 53 -4.37 -0.77 12.88
N GLY A 54 -4.23 0.10 13.87
CA GLY A 54 -5.05 0.15 15.05
C GLY A 54 -6.29 1.03 14.86
N GLN A 55 -7.16 0.95 15.84
CA GLN A 55 -8.35 1.77 15.97
C GLN A 55 -8.27 2.55 17.28
N ILE A 56 -8.82 3.77 17.28
CA ILE A 56 -8.92 4.62 18.45
C ILE A 56 -10.36 5.08 18.59
N ASP A 57 -10.93 4.87 19.77
CA ASP A 57 -12.24 5.36 20.15
C ASP A 57 -12.12 6.29 21.35
N LEU A 58 -12.96 7.29 21.41
CA LEU A 58 -13.06 8.22 22.52
C LEU A 58 -14.46 8.18 23.09
N ILE A 59 -14.55 7.94 24.39
CA ILE A 59 -15.79 8.01 25.15
C ILE A 59 -15.67 9.17 26.15
N ASN A 60 -16.50 10.17 25.99
CA ASN A 60 -16.58 11.29 26.92
C ASN A 60 -17.66 11.02 27.98
N ARG A 61 -17.34 11.28 29.25
CA ARG A 61 -18.31 11.27 30.36
C ARG A 61 -18.26 12.61 31.01
N GLN A 62 -19.25 13.42 30.72
CA GLN A 62 -19.32 14.80 31.25
C GLN A 62 -19.20 14.83 32.79
N GLY A 63 -18.25 15.61 33.32
CA GLY A 63 -17.94 15.69 34.74
C GLY A 63 -17.11 14.51 35.30
N LEU A 64 -16.92 13.43 34.57
CA LEU A 64 -16.14 12.24 34.97
C LEU A 64 -14.87 12.05 34.16
N GLY A 65 -14.69 12.82 33.09
CA GLY A 65 -13.52 12.74 32.23
C GLY A 65 -13.75 11.94 30.94
N ALA A 66 -12.67 11.61 30.23
CA ALA A 66 -12.70 10.91 28.97
C ALA A 66 -11.92 9.59 29.04
N THR A 67 -12.42 8.59 28.35
CA THR A 67 -11.76 7.28 28.19
C THR A 67 -11.32 7.14 26.75
N VAL A 68 -10.02 6.93 26.51
CA VAL A 68 -9.46 6.63 25.20
C VAL A 68 -9.24 5.13 25.12
N ILE A 69 -9.84 4.49 24.13
CA ILE A 69 -9.71 3.05 23.86
C ILE A 69 -8.88 2.89 22.59
N ILE A 70 -7.71 2.29 22.72
CA ILE A 70 -6.82 2.00 21.61
C ILE A 70 -6.81 0.48 21.40
N ARG A 71 -7.23 0.05 20.18
CA ARG A 71 -7.16 -1.35 19.77
C ARG A 71 -6.04 -1.49 18.76
N LEU A 72 -5.01 -2.24 19.12
CA LEU A 72 -3.89 -2.54 18.25
C LEU A 72 -3.93 -4.04 17.90
N PRO A 73 -3.63 -4.42 16.66
CA PRO A 73 -3.45 -5.83 16.34
C PRO A 73 -2.25 -6.38 17.11
N LEU A 74 -2.40 -7.56 17.69
CA LEU A 74 -1.36 -8.23 18.48
C LEU A 74 -0.18 -8.73 17.63
N THR A 75 -0.37 -8.82 16.32
CA THR A 75 0.63 -9.34 15.39
C THR A 75 1.09 -8.24 14.43
N THR A 76 2.36 -8.25 14.07
CA THR A 76 2.86 -7.62 12.85
C THR A 76 1.92 -7.97 11.71
N ALA A 77 1.51 -6.97 10.91
CA ALA A 77 0.49 -7.15 9.89
C ALA A 77 0.84 -8.34 8.98
N ILE A 78 0.14 -9.45 9.19
CA ILE A 78 0.19 -10.57 8.25
C ILE A 78 -0.70 -10.17 7.08
N LEU A 79 -0.13 -10.17 5.89
CA LEU A 79 -0.81 -9.87 4.64
C LEU A 79 -0.80 -11.13 3.78
N SER A 80 -1.93 -11.48 3.22
CA SER A 80 -1.94 -12.39 2.07
C SER A 80 -1.42 -11.62 0.87
N ALA A 81 -0.38 -12.11 0.22
CA ALA A 81 0.26 -11.46 -0.91
C ALA A 81 0.55 -12.45 -2.02
N LEU A 82 0.42 -11.96 -3.24
CA LEU A 82 0.83 -12.69 -4.43
C LEU A 82 2.32 -12.42 -4.66
N VAL A 83 3.12 -13.49 -4.60
CA VAL A 83 4.55 -13.44 -4.87
C VAL A 83 4.76 -13.64 -6.37
N CYS A 84 5.44 -12.69 -7.00
CA CYS A 84 5.68 -12.71 -8.44
C CYS A 84 7.13 -12.39 -8.77
N ARG A 85 7.56 -12.79 -9.97
CA ARG A 85 8.89 -12.55 -10.49
C ARG A 85 8.85 -11.70 -11.75
N ILE A 86 9.79 -10.78 -11.82
CA ILE A 86 10.06 -9.96 -13.01
C ILE A 86 11.57 -9.98 -13.19
N GLU A 87 12.05 -10.60 -14.26
CA GLU A 87 13.48 -10.86 -14.51
C GLU A 87 14.13 -11.58 -13.31
N ASN A 88 15.08 -10.95 -12.65
CA ASN A 88 15.79 -11.50 -11.50
C ASN A 88 15.23 -11.02 -10.15
N TYR A 89 14.12 -10.27 -10.17
CA TYR A 89 13.55 -9.67 -8.96
C TYR A 89 12.27 -10.40 -8.55
N VAL A 90 12.12 -10.59 -7.24
CA VAL A 90 10.91 -11.13 -6.63
C VAL A 90 10.21 -10.01 -5.87
N PHE A 91 8.91 -9.87 -6.10
CA PHE A 91 8.04 -8.89 -5.46
C PHE A 91 6.85 -9.59 -4.81
N ALA A 92 6.28 -8.93 -3.83
CA ALA A 92 5.00 -9.34 -3.27
C ALA A 92 3.98 -8.19 -3.45
N ILE A 93 2.79 -8.53 -3.89
CA ILE A 93 1.67 -7.59 -4.06
C ILE A 93 0.55 -8.03 -3.13
N PRO A 94 0.05 -7.17 -2.23
CA PRO A 94 -1.06 -7.52 -1.35
C PRO A 94 -2.27 -8.01 -2.13
N LEU A 95 -2.85 -9.15 -1.72
CA LEU A 95 -3.97 -9.76 -2.42
C LEU A 95 -5.21 -8.85 -2.44
N GLU A 96 -5.37 -8.04 -1.41
CA GLU A 96 -6.52 -7.11 -1.27
C GLU A 96 -6.65 -6.08 -2.38
N ILE A 97 -5.56 -5.82 -3.13
CA ILE A 97 -5.56 -4.85 -4.23
C ILE A 97 -5.68 -5.50 -5.60
N ILE A 98 -5.59 -6.82 -5.66
CA ILE A 98 -5.64 -7.59 -6.89
C ILE A 98 -7.11 -7.89 -7.21
N ASN A 99 -7.53 -7.52 -8.40
CA ASN A 99 -8.88 -7.81 -8.87
C ASN A 99 -8.95 -9.14 -9.62
N ASP A 100 -7.92 -9.42 -10.44
CA ASP A 100 -7.85 -10.63 -11.25
C ASP A 100 -6.40 -10.94 -11.63
N THR A 101 -6.15 -12.16 -12.08
CA THR A 101 -4.89 -12.60 -12.65
C THR A 101 -5.12 -13.46 -13.87
N LEU A 102 -4.38 -13.24 -14.93
CA LEU A 102 -4.52 -14.00 -16.17
C LEU A 102 -3.17 -14.28 -16.83
N VAL A 103 -3.12 -15.39 -17.55
CA VAL A 103 -2.00 -15.69 -18.45
C VAL A 103 -2.16 -14.84 -19.71
N ILE A 104 -1.09 -14.21 -20.15
CA ILE A 104 -1.11 -13.33 -21.31
C ILE A 104 -1.03 -14.18 -22.59
N ASP A 105 -2.05 -14.07 -23.45
CA ASP A 105 -1.96 -14.46 -24.86
C ASP A 105 -1.54 -13.22 -25.67
N GLU A 106 -0.48 -13.34 -26.45
CA GLU A 106 0.02 -12.25 -27.31
C GLU A 106 -1.05 -11.69 -28.25
N LYS A 107 -2.05 -12.50 -28.62
CA LYS A 107 -3.19 -12.07 -29.44
C LYS A 107 -4.07 -11.03 -28.76
N ASN A 108 -4.04 -10.98 -27.45
CA ASN A 108 -4.84 -10.03 -26.64
C ASN A 108 -4.09 -8.73 -26.36
N ILE A 109 -2.86 -8.58 -26.85
CA ILE A 109 -2.08 -7.36 -26.71
C ILE A 109 -2.32 -6.48 -27.94
N ILE A 110 -2.79 -5.28 -27.70
CA ILE A 110 -3.02 -4.26 -28.73
C ILE A 110 -2.03 -3.12 -28.47
N THR A 111 -1.30 -2.73 -29.53
CA THR A 111 -0.38 -1.60 -29.48
C THR A 111 -0.98 -0.44 -30.27
N ASN A 112 -1.05 0.76 -29.68
CA ASN A 112 -1.50 1.96 -30.36
C ASN A 112 -0.36 2.60 -31.20
N ASN A 113 -0.69 3.72 -31.88
CA ASN A 113 0.27 4.44 -32.72
C ASN A 113 1.44 5.06 -31.93
N ASP A 114 1.29 5.26 -30.63
CA ASP A 114 2.32 5.82 -29.74
C ASP A 114 3.14 4.74 -29.05
N ASN A 115 3.12 3.50 -29.57
CA ASN A 115 3.76 2.32 -28.98
C ASN A 115 3.27 1.95 -27.58
N GLN A 116 2.14 2.48 -27.14
CA GLN A 116 1.53 2.08 -25.87
C GLN A 116 0.79 0.78 -26.03
N LYS A 117 1.05 -0.17 -25.13
CA LYS A 117 0.42 -1.48 -25.11
C LYS A 117 -0.81 -1.48 -24.22
N TYR A 118 -1.82 -2.22 -24.66
CA TYR A 118 -3.06 -2.48 -23.94
C TYR A 118 -3.37 -3.97 -23.97
N LEU A 119 -3.93 -4.46 -22.89
CA LEU A 119 -4.45 -5.81 -22.79
C LEU A 119 -5.95 -5.78 -23.04
N TYR A 120 -6.44 -6.55 -24.00
CA TYR A 120 -7.87 -6.72 -24.21
C TYR A 120 -8.38 -7.85 -23.35
N HIS A 121 -9.22 -7.51 -22.38
CA HIS A 121 -9.81 -8.44 -21.43
C HIS A 121 -11.22 -7.96 -21.03
N ASP A 122 -12.19 -8.88 -20.95
CA ASP A 122 -13.60 -8.61 -20.61
C ASP A 122 -14.22 -7.45 -21.42
N ASN A 123 -14.00 -7.44 -22.73
CA ASN A 123 -14.47 -6.39 -23.64
C ASN A 123 -13.94 -4.97 -23.30
N LYS A 124 -12.81 -4.88 -22.62
CA LYS A 124 -12.17 -3.62 -22.26
C LYS A 124 -10.70 -3.63 -22.66
N LEU A 125 -10.21 -2.43 -22.97
CA LEU A 125 -8.78 -2.19 -23.13
C LEU A 125 -8.23 -1.73 -21.75
N ILE A 126 -7.29 -2.51 -21.22
CA ILE A 126 -6.65 -2.25 -19.93
C ILE A 126 -5.21 -1.82 -20.23
N LYS A 127 -4.75 -0.73 -19.59
CA LYS A 127 -3.36 -0.27 -19.72
C LYS A 127 -2.41 -1.40 -19.35
N TYR A 128 -1.51 -1.74 -20.27
CA TYR A 128 -0.50 -2.80 -20.10
C TYR A 128 0.79 -2.16 -19.59
N LEU A 129 1.22 -2.53 -18.40
CA LEU A 129 2.40 -1.98 -17.75
C LEU A 129 3.44 -3.07 -17.48
N GLU A 130 4.59 -2.99 -18.13
CA GLU A 130 5.75 -3.80 -17.77
C GLU A 130 6.52 -3.07 -16.67
N LEU A 131 6.57 -3.68 -15.47
CA LEU A 131 7.27 -3.05 -14.33
C LEU A 131 8.76 -2.85 -14.59
N LYS A 132 9.40 -3.71 -15.37
CA LYS A 132 10.82 -3.58 -15.73
C LYS A 132 11.15 -2.22 -16.35
N ASP A 133 10.21 -1.63 -17.13
CA ASP A 133 10.43 -0.35 -17.80
C ASP A 133 10.35 0.86 -16.85
N LYS A 134 9.88 0.63 -15.61
CA LYS A 134 9.66 1.65 -14.60
C LYS A 134 10.66 1.61 -13.46
N PHE A 135 11.38 0.53 -13.36
CA PHE A 135 12.40 0.33 -12.35
C PHE A 135 13.77 0.35 -13.03
N GLU A 136 14.38 1.53 -13.16
CA GLU A 136 15.84 1.60 -13.27
C GLU A 136 16.42 1.19 -11.91
N PHE A 137 16.34 -0.10 -11.62
CA PHE A 137 17.07 -0.65 -10.49
C PHE A 137 18.57 -0.70 -10.83
N GLU A 138 19.23 0.44 -10.79
CA GLU A 138 20.69 0.50 -10.65
C GLU A 138 21.18 -0.10 -9.33
N TYR A 139 20.37 -0.87 -8.66
CA TYR A 139 20.85 -1.66 -7.55
C TYR A 139 21.61 -2.85 -8.12
N ASN A 140 22.92 -2.70 -8.15
CA ASN A 140 23.91 -3.72 -8.48
C ASN A 140 23.75 -4.94 -7.54
N ILE A 141 22.70 -5.73 -7.72
CA ILE A 141 22.48 -7.03 -7.03
C ILE A 141 23.35 -8.12 -7.70
N LYS A 142 24.45 -7.73 -8.35
CA LYS A 142 25.42 -8.69 -8.90
C LYS A 142 25.99 -9.66 -7.86
N ASN A 143 25.78 -9.40 -6.57
CA ASN A 143 26.30 -10.22 -5.48
C ASN A 143 25.23 -10.81 -4.55
N ASN A 144 23.93 -10.70 -4.86
CA ASN A 144 22.93 -11.33 -4.01
C ASN A 144 22.65 -12.76 -4.46
N GLN A 145 23.49 -13.68 -4.00
CA GLN A 145 23.38 -15.12 -4.23
C GLN A 145 22.01 -15.69 -3.87
N TYR A 146 21.27 -15.05 -2.97
CA TYR A 146 19.93 -15.48 -2.55
C TYR A 146 18.87 -15.21 -3.62
N ALA A 147 18.94 -14.07 -4.30
CA ALA A 147 18.01 -13.76 -5.41
C ALA A 147 18.30 -14.65 -6.63
N LEU A 148 19.58 -14.98 -6.89
CA LEU A 148 20.01 -15.86 -7.96
C LEU A 148 19.58 -17.32 -7.72
N ASN A 149 19.50 -17.78 -6.48
CA ASN A 149 19.04 -19.15 -6.18
C ASN A 149 17.54 -19.35 -6.39
N PHE A 150 16.73 -18.31 -6.33
CA PHE A 150 15.32 -18.35 -6.76
C PHE A 150 15.20 -18.42 -8.29
N ALA A 151 15.99 -17.65 -9.00
CA ALA A 151 15.99 -17.62 -10.45
C ALA A 151 16.53 -18.90 -11.10
N SER A 152 17.45 -19.61 -10.44
CA SER A 152 18.18 -20.75 -11.04
C SER A 152 17.42 -22.07 -11.04
N LYS A 153 16.31 -22.20 -10.32
CA LYS A 153 15.55 -23.46 -10.22
C LYS A 153 14.50 -23.68 -11.29
N VAL A 154 14.18 -22.67 -12.12
CA VAL A 154 13.08 -22.80 -13.09
C VAL A 154 13.48 -22.26 -14.45
N ASN A 155 14.10 -23.14 -15.24
CA ASN A 155 14.37 -22.92 -16.67
C ASN A 155 13.16 -23.38 -17.50
N ILE A 156 11.96 -22.97 -17.14
CA ILE A 156 10.75 -23.21 -17.92
C ILE A 156 10.34 -21.84 -18.48
N LYS A 157 10.20 -21.79 -19.82
CA LYS A 157 9.55 -20.69 -20.52
C LYS A 157 8.10 -20.67 -20.03
N LYS A 158 7.82 -19.94 -18.96
CA LYS A 158 6.46 -19.76 -18.47
C LYS A 158 5.86 -18.57 -19.21
N ASP A 159 4.59 -18.71 -19.55
CA ASP A 159 3.83 -17.64 -20.18
C ASP A 159 3.76 -16.46 -19.19
N LYS A 160 3.97 -15.24 -19.71
CA LYS A 160 3.80 -14.02 -18.90
C LYS A 160 2.40 -13.96 -18.32
N ALA A 161 2.30 -13.42 -17.13
CA ALA A 161 1.02 -13.20 -16.47
C ALA A 161 0.75 -11.71 -16.29
N ALA A 162 -0.53 -11.35 -16.27
CA ALA A 162 -0.99 -10.01 -15.94
C ALA A 162 -1.74 -10.06 -14.61
N ILE A 163 -1.41 -9.11 -13.75
CA ILE A 163 -2.09 -8.85 -12.48
C ILE A 163 -2.93 -7.61 -12.67
N ILE A 164 -4.25 -7.76 -12.64
CA ILE A 164 -5.22 -6.69 -12.84
C ILE A 164 -5.46 -5.98 -11.50
N ILE A 165 -5.18 -4.68 -11.48
CA ILE A 165 -5.41 -3.83 -10.31
C ILE A 165 -6.36 -2.72 -10.70
N LYS A 166 -7.36 -2.50 -9.84
CA LYS A 166 -8.32 -1.41 -9.98
C LYS A 166 -8.16 -0.43 -8.82
N PHE A 167 -8.08 0.84 -9.16
CA PHE A 167 -8.08 1.91 -8.19
C PHE A 167 -9.00 3.05 -8.67
N ALA A 168 -10.03 3.36 -7.88
CA ALA A 168 -11.12 4.25 -8.30
C ALA A 168 -11.72 3.81 -9.65
N ASN A 169 -11.66 4.67 -10.66
CA ASN A 169 -12.18 4.37 -12.01
C ASN A 169 -11.07 3.94 -13.00
N ARG A 170 -9.85 3.72 -12.54
CA ARG A 170 -8.72 3.32 -13.36
C ARG A 170 -8.42 1.85 -13.16
N VAL A 171 -8.01 1.19 -14.24
CA VAL A 171 -7.62 -0.22 -14.25
C VAL A 171 -6.29 -0.35 -14.97
N THR A 172 -5.37 -1.11 -14.40
CA THR A 172 -4.08 -1.40 -15.01
C THR A 172 -3.77 -2.90 -14.93
N ALA A 173 -3.07 -3.40 -15.91
CA ALA A 173 -2.55 -4.76 -15.98
C ALA A 173 -1.03 -4.70 -15.76
N ILE A 174 -0.56 -5.09 -14.60
CA ILE A 174 0.86 -5.21 -14.29
C ILE A 174 1.34 -6.54 -14.79
N VAL A 175 2.31 -6.50 -15.71
CA VAL A 175 2.85 -7.70 -16.35
C VAL A 175 4.05 -8.21 -15.58
N VAL A 176 4.00 -9.49 -15.28
CA VAL A 176 5.05 -10.24 -14.58
C VAL A 176 5.49 -11.44 -15.42
N ASP A 177 6.73 -11.87 -15.23
CA ASP A 177 7.24 -13.06 -15.95
C ASP A 177 6.68 -14.35 -15.34
N GLU A 178 6.34 -14.32 -14.05
CA GLU A 178 5.80 -15.47 -13.35
C GLU A 178 5.03 -15.05 -12.10
N ILE A 179 3.90 -15.69 -11.85
CA ILE A 179 3.27 -15.76 -10.53
C ILE A 179 3.82 -17.00 -9.84
N ILE A 180 4.53 -16.79 -8.72
CA ILE A 180 5.19 -17.87 -7.99
C ILE A 180 4.18 -18.59 -7.10
N GLU A 181 3.61 -17.86 -6.15
CA GLU A 181 2.68 -18.42 -5.16
C GLU A 181 1.90 -17.34 -4.43
N LEU A 182 0.86 -17.76 -3.73
CA LEU A 182 0.13 -16.94 -2.76
C LEU A 182 0.65 -17.29 -1.37
N GLU A 183 1.19 -16.31 -0.66
CA GLU A 183 1.78 -16.52 0.67
C GLU A 183 1.27 -15.50 1.68
N ASN A 184 1.19 -15.91 2.93
CA ASN A 184 0.94 -15.03 4.06
C ASN A 184 2.27 -14.46 4.55
N ILE A 185 2.49 -13.19 4.31
CA ILE A 185 3.75 -12.51 4.60
C ILE A 185 3.63 -11.59 5.81
N VAL A 186 4.74 -11.41 6.51
CA VAL A 186 4.88 -10.41 7.58
C VAL A 186 5.48 -9.16 6.98
N LEU A 187 4.66 -8.10 6.84
CA LEU A 187 5.14 -6.82 6.33
C LEU A 187 6.01 -6.11 7.36
N LYS A 188 7.27 -5.89 7.01
CA LYS A 188 8.22 -5.05 7.75
C LYS A 188 8.28 -3.68 7.10
N PRO A 189 8.06 -2.58 7.84
CA PRO A 189 8.08 -1.23 7.27
C PRO A 189 9.46 -0.87 6.74
N THR A 190 9.50 0.06 5.78
CA THR A 190 10.72 0.66 5.28
C THR A 190 11.36 1.56 6.35
N PHE A 191 12.67 1.65 6.34
CA PHE A 191 13.38 2.59 7.19
C PHE A 191 13.34 4.00 6.57
N LYS A 192 13.07 5.02 7.38
CA LYS A 192 12.94 6.41 6.93
C LYS A 192 14.17 7.00 6.24
N PHE A 193 15.35 6.42 6.48
CA PHE A 193 16.59 6.87 5.85
C PHE A 193 16.83 6.28 4.45
N LEU A 194 15.99 5.32 4.04
CA LEU A 194 15.99 4.81 2.68
C LEU A 194 15.00 5.66 1.87
N GLU A 195 15.50 6.42 0.93
CA GLU A 195 14.71 7.17 -0.04
C GLU A 195 14.15 6.20 -1.08
N LEU A 196 13.12 5.45 -0.71
CA LEU A 196 12.47 4.49 -1.57
C LEU A 196 11.23 5.10 -2.23
N PRO A 197 10.89 4.68 -3.45
CA PRO A 197 9.64 5.06 -4.08
C PRO A 197 8.42 4.77 -3.19
N GLU A 198 7.43 5.65 -3.18
CA GLU A 198 6.25 5.56 -2.29
C GLU A 198 5.43 4.27 -2.45
N PHE A 199 5.47 3.66 -3.63
CA PHE A 199 4.78 2.40 -3.89
C PHE A 199 5.46 1.19 -3.22
N ILE A 200 6.68 1.32 -2.71
CA ILE A 200 7.32 0.31 -1.86
C ILE A 200 6.83 0.50 -0.43
N ILE A 201 5.92 -0.36 0.01
CA ILE A 201 5.29 -0.25 1.33
C ILE A 201 6.06 -0.98 2.43
N GLY A 202 7.05 -1.79 2.07
CA GLY A 202 7.88 -2.52 3.00
C GLY A 202 8.61 -3.70 2.39
N PHE A 203 9.08 -4.55 3.28
CA PHE A 203 9.80 -5.78 2.94
C PHE A 203 9.20 -6.95 3.70
N THR A 204 9.38 -8.14 3.17
CA THR A 204 9.12 -9.40 3.87
C THR A 204 10.31 -10.35 3.70
N ILE A 205 10.30 -11.43 4.46
CA ILE A 205 11.26 -12.52 4.30
C ILE A 205 10.42 -13.78 4.08
N LEU A 206 10.56 -14.39 2.92
CA LEU A 206 9.89 -15.64 2.59
C LEU A 206 10.54 -16.82 3.34
N GLY A 207 9.83 -17.94 3.40
CA GLY A 207 10.25 -19.12 4.17
C GLY A 207 11.66 -19.65 3.90
N GLN A 208 12.26 -19.29 2.76
CA GLN A 208 13.65 -19.64 2.40
C GLN A 208 14.68 -18.57 2.81
N GLY A 209 14.26 -17.54 3.57
CA GLY A 209 15.14 -16.49 4.06
C GLY A 209 15.44 -15.35 3.06
N ALA A 210 14.83 -15.37 1.86
CA ALA A 210 15.01 -14.34 0.86
C ALA A 210 14.21 -13.07 1.21
N PRO A 211 14.85 -11.88 1.24
CA PRO A 211 14.13 -10.62 1.39
C PRO A 211 13.37 -10.29 0.09
N VAL A 212 12.12 -9.91 0.24
CA VAL A 212 11.21 -9.58 -0.86
C VAL A 212 10.60 -8.21 -0.63
N ILE A 213 10.60 -7.38 -1.67
CA ILE A 213 9.99 -6.05 -1.65
C ILE A 213 8.48 -6.21 -1.77
N VAL A 214 7.73 -5.49 -0.92
CA VAL A 214 6.28 -5.44 -1.00
C VAL A 214 5.85 -4.13 -1.62
N ILE A 215 5.10 -4.21 -2.71
CA ILE A 215 4.67 -3.04 -3.49
C ILE A 215 3.15 -2.84 -3.42
N ASP A 216 2.73 -1.58 -3.34
CA ASP A 216 1.35 -1.16 -3.51
C ASP A 216 1.24 -0.10 -4.61
N PRO A 217 0.86 -0.49 -5.83
CA PRO A 217 0.73 0.42 -6.97
C PRO A 217 -0.19 1.61 -6.74
N ARG A 218 -1.14 1.53 -5.81
CA ARG A 218 -2.05 2.62 -5.47
C ARG A 218 -1.35 3.82 -4.83
N LYS A 219 -0.13 3.64 -4.34
CA LYS A 219 0.67 4.69 -3.71
C LYS A 219 1.35 5.62 -4.73
N ASN A 220 1.41 5.22 -5.98
CA ASN A 220 1.91 6.07 -7.06
C ASN A 220 1.00 5.94 -8.30
N ILE A 221 -0.07 6.73 -8.30
CA ILE A 221 -1.11 6.69 -9.34
C ILE A 221 -0.57 7.09 -10.71
N GLU A 222 0.33 8.07 -10.78
CA GLU A 222 0.89 8.56 -12.04
C GLU A 222 1.74 7.50 -12.74
N LEU A 223 2.46 6.69 -11.96
CA LEU A 223 3.30 5.63 -12.49
C LEU A 223 2.48 4.45 -13.00
N PHE A 224 1.47 4.02 -12.24
CA PHE A 224 0.77 2.77 -12.48
C PHE A 224 -0.53 2.91 -13.26
N PHE A 225 -1.22 4.04 -13.15
CA PHE A 225 -2.54 4.27 -13.75
C PHE A 225 -2.54 5.46 -14.72
#